data_846ef391c4df486fce6802fe8e04437b
#
_entry.id   846ef391c4df486fce6802fe8e04437b
#
_cell.length_a   1.000
_cell.length_b   1.000
_cell.length_c   1.000
_cell.angle_alpha   90.00
_cell.angle_beta   90.00
_cell.angle_gamma   90.00
#
_symmetry.space_group_name_H-M   'P 1'
#
loop_
_entity.id
_entity.type
_entity.pdbx_description
1 polymer ?
#
loop_
_entity_poly.entity_id
_entity_poly.type
_entity_poly.pdbx_seq_one_letter_code
_entity_poly.pdbx_strand_id
1 'polypeptide(L)'
;KCDCSFRAGAPGFVQVLDEKTRAYPEYRGNGVLARVGNLLENPHIGMIFLDYYQTTVGLHVNGNARVLDPHEAAALPNLPAGMTEAAHSQGGRRPQAWILIGVEEAYIHCSKHVPLLTRQDKHITWGTDDERLKGGNFFKVTPAPPRS
;
A
#
# COMPACT_ATOMS: atom_id res chain seq x y z
N LYS A 1 -6.77 9.87 14.26
CA LYS A 1 -6.41 8.66 15.05
C LYS A 1 -5.12 8.09 14.48
N CYS A 2 -4.16 7.74 15.34
CA CYS A 2 -2.97 7.00 14.94
C CYS A 2 -3.33 5.51 14.71
N ASP A 3 -2.95 4.95 13.59
CA ASP A 3 -3.20 3.56 13.23
C ASP A 3 -1.97 2.96 12.56
N CYS A 4 -1.71 1.68 12.81
CA CYS A 4 -0.62 0.94 12.22
C CYS A 4 -1.17 -0.25 11.43
N SER A 5 -0.66 -0.46 10.22
CA SER A 5 -1.14 -1.54 9.39
C SER A 5 -0.10 -2.04 8.42
N PHE A 6 -0.09 -3.34 8.25
CA PHE A 6 0.71 -4.00 7.24
C PHE A 6 0.21 -3.64 5.84
N ARG A 7 1.14 -3.28 4.96
CA ARG A 7 0.91 -3.11 3.53
C ARG A 7 1.77 -4.10 2.78
N ALA A 8 1.18 -4.72 1.80
CA ALA A 8 1.89 -5.67 0.96
C ALA A 8 1.36 -5.61 -0.48
N GLY A 9 2.20 -6.01 -1.40
CA GLY A 9 1.92 -6.07 -2.83
C GLY A 9 2.94 -6.93 -3.53
N ALA A 10 2.83 -7.04 -4.84
CA ALA A 10 3.89 -7.62 -5.66
C ALA A 10 5.20 -6.82 -5.46
N PRO A 11 6.38 -7.43 -5.65
CA PRO A 11 7.64 -6.71 -5.56
C PRO A 11 7.60 -5.41 -6.38
N GLY A 12 8.02 -4.30 -5.75
CA GLY A 12 7.97 -2.98 -6.36
C GLY A 12 6.60 -2.27 -6.28
N PHE A 13 5.63 -2.74 -5.49
CA PHE A 13 4.33 -2.09 -5.37
C PHE A 13 4.39 -0.65 -4.80
N VAL A 14 5.42 -0.34 -4.02
CA VAL A 14 5.71 1.05 -3.67
C VAL A 14 6.50 1.68 -4.80
N GLN A 15 5.91 2.64 -5.45
CA GLN A 15 6.48 3.34 -6.62
C GLN A 15 7.28 4.55 -6.17
N VAL A 16 8.41 4.78 -6.83
CA VAL A 16 9.25 5.97 -6.67
C VAL A 16 8.96 6.90 -7.84
N LEU A 17 8.39 8.07 -7.58
CA LEU A 17 8.07 9.04 -8.61
C LEU A 17 9.24 10.00 -8.87
N ASP A 18 9.87 10.47 -7.78
CA ASP A 18 11.04 11.32 -7.79
C ASP A 18 11.84 11.16 -6.48
N GLU A 19 12.80 12.03 -6.21
CA GLU A 19 13.67 11.96 -5.02
C GLU A 19 12.91 12.02 -3.70
N LYS A 20 11.78 12.73 -3.67
CA LYS A 20 10.98 12.97 -2.45
C LYS A 20 9.56 12.42 -2.51
N THR A 21 9.15 11.81 -3.63
CA THR A 21 7.76 11.40 -3.81
C THR A 21 7.66 9.89 -4.00
N ARG A 22 6.80 9.28 -3.22
CA ARG A 22 6.46 7.84 -3.26
C ARG A 22 4.96 7.67 -3.46
N ALA A 23 4.57 6.55 -4.05
CA ALA A 23 3.17 6.17 -4.13
C ALA A 23 3.00 4.67 -3.91
N TYR A 24 1.90 4.28 -3.27
CA TYR A 24 1.51 2.87 -3.22
C TYR A 24 0.00 2.70 -3.44
N PRO A 25 -0.40 1.56 -4.03
CA PRO A 25 -1.80 1.29 -4.29
C PRO A 25 -2.53 0.84 -3.02
N GLU A 26 -3.73 1.35 -2.83
CA GLU A 26 -4.67 0.87 -1.83
C GLU A 26 -5.65 -0.09 -2.53
N TYR A 27 -5.47 -1.38 -2.32
CA TYR A 27 -6.35 -2.40 -2.85
C TYR A 27 -7.55 -2.63 -1.94
N ARG A 28 -8.64 -3.10 -2.52
CA ARG A 28 -9.80 -3.52 -1.75
C ARG A 28 -9.42 -4.69 -0.84
N GLY A 29 -9.56 -4.47 0.46
CA GLY A 29 -9.44 -5.48 1.49
C GLY A 29 -10.81 -6.02 1.90
N ASN A 30 -11.01 -6.13 3.20
CA ASN A 30 -12.28 -6.54 3.83
C ASN A 30 -13.37 -5.44 3.86
N GLY A 31 -13.21 -4.36 3.10
CA GLY A 31 -14.16 -3.24 3.02
C GLY A 31 -14.03 -2.16 4.10
N VAL A 32 -13.12 -2.32 5.06
CA VAL A 32 -12.86 -1.32 6.09
C VAL A 32 -11.77 -0.35 5.60
N LEU A 33 -12.17 0.84 5.17
CA LEU A 33 -11.28 1.91 4.69
C LEU A 33 -10.87 2.89 5.82
N ALA A 34 -10.83 2.43 7.06
CA ALA A 34 -10.55 3.26 8.22
C ALA A 34 -9.27 4.12 8.09
N ARG A 35 -8.27 3.60 7.38
CA ARG A 35 -6.98 4.28 7.17
C ARG A 35 -7.04 5.42 6.17
N VAL A 36 -7.77 5.23 5.08
CA VAL A 36 -8.02 6.31 4.13
C VAL A 36 -8.74 7.46 4.85
N GLY A 37 -9.73 7.14 5.69
CA GLY A 37 -10.38 8.13 6.55
C GLY A 37 -9.41 8.84 7.50
N ASN A 38 -8.50 8.10 8.15
CA ASN A 38 -7.50 8.70 9.04
C ASN A 38 -6.55 9.65 8.30
N LEU A 39 -6.12 9.30 7.07
CA LEU A 39 -5.25 10.14 6.24
C LEU A 39 -5.97 11.40 5.73
N LEU A 40 -7.27 11.33 5.50
CA LEU A 40 -8.08 12.50 5.12
C LEU A 40 -8.23 13.50 6.28
N GLU A 41 -8.26 13.01 7.53
CA GLU A 41 -8.31 13.85 8.72
C GLU A 41 -6.93 14.38 9.13
N ASN A 42 -5.90 13.55 9.00
CA ASN A 42 -4.53 13.88 9.37
C ASN A 42 -3.57 13.22 8.37
N PRO A 43 -2.96 14.02 7.49
CA PRO A 43 -2.15 13.49 6.39
C PRO A 43 -0.77 12.96 6.80
N HIS A 44 -0.40 13.01 8.06
CA HIS A 44 0.90 12.49 8.50
C HIS A 44 0.95 10.97 8.41
N ILE A 45 2.02 10.46 7.81
CA ILE A 45 2.27 9.04 7.63
C ILE A 45 3.70 8.69 8.04
N GLY A 46 3.83 7.56 8.77
CA GLY A 46 5.09 6.89 9.00
C GLY A 46 5.06 5.51 8.35
N MET A 47 6.10 5.17 7.62
CA MET A 47 6.30 3.85 7.02
C MET A 47 7.56 3.23 7.55
N ILE A 48 7.53 1.89 7.73
CA ILE A 48 8.73 1.11 8.01
C ILE A 48 8.85 -0.03 6.99
N PHE A 49 10.04 -0.18 6.43
CA PHE A 49 10.42 -1.27 5.55
C PHE A 49 11.46 -2.12 6.27
N LEU A 50 11.16 -3.40 6.47
CA LEU A 50 12.04 -4.32 7.19
C LEU A 50 12.49 -5.45 6.27
N ASP A 51 13.81 -5.65 6.21
CA ASP A 51 14.38 -6.82 5.56
C ASP A 51 14.60 -7.92 6.60
N TYR A 52 13.72 -8.89 6.62
CA TYR A 52 13.81 -10.04 7.51
C TYR A 52 14.70 -11.18 6.96
N TYR A 53 15.22 -11.06 5.74
CA TYR A 53 15.78 -12.21 5.03
C TYR A 53 17.29 -12.15 4.83
N GLN A 54 17.88 -10.96 4.80
CA GLN A 54 19.31 -10.80 4.50
C GLN A 54 20.00 -9.85 5.46
N THR A 55 19.62 -8.59 5.46
CA THR A 55 20.37 -7.53 6.15
C THR A 55 19.83 -7.17 7.53
N THR A 56 18.58 -7.53 7.79
CA THR A 56 17.79 -7.11 8.95
C THR A 56 17.68 -5.58 9.12
N VAL A 57 17.96 -4.83 8.06
CA VAL A 57 17.87 -3.37 8.05
C VAL A 57 16.42 -2.92 8.08
N GLY A 58 16.13 -1.91 8.88
CA GLY A 58 14.86 -1.20 8.90
C GLY A 58 15.02 0.22 8.36
N LEU A 59 14.27 0.55 7.29
CA LEU A 59 14.16 1.91 6.76
C LEU A 59 12.86 2.54 7.26
N HIS A 60 12.97 3.66 7.95
CA HIS A 60 11.83 4.52 8.28
C HIS A 60 11.69 5.61 7.24
N VAL A 61 10.46 5.92 6.88
CA VAL A 61 10.11 7.03 5.99
C VAL A 61 8.91 7.75 6.58
N ASN A 62 9.07 9.01 6.91
CA ASN A 62 8.04 9.89 7.44
C ASN A 62 7.69 10.97 6.42
N GLY A 63 6.45 11.40 6.39
CA GLY A 63 6.02 12.44 5.48
C GLY A 63 4.53 12.72 5.53
N ASN A 64 4.08 13.45 4.52
CA ASN A 64 2.68 13.80 4.33
C ASN A 64 2.07 13.01 3.18
N ALA A 65 0.91 12.41 3.42
CA ALA A 65 0.20 11.59 2.47
C ALA A 65 -1.00 12.34 1.87
N ARG A 66 -1.25 12.08 0.59
CA ARG A 66 -2.45 12.51 -0.12
C ARG A 66 -3.13 11.28 -0.72
N VAL A 67 -4.42 11.18 -0.52
CA VAL A 67 -5.23 10.13 -1.13
C VAL A 67 -5.65 10.62 -2.51
N LEU A 68 -5.31 9.86 -3.53
CA LEU A 68 -5.69 10.13 -4.93
C LEU A 68 -6.67 9.07 -5.38
N ASP A 69 -7.71 9.48 -6.08
CA ASP A 69 -8.50 8.53 -6.83
C ASP A 69 -7.71 8.00 -8.06
N PRO A 70 -8.17 6.91 -8.71
CA PRO A 70 -7.45 6.35 -9.85
C PRO A 70 -7.29 7.30 -11.04
N HIS A 71 -8.21 8.26 -11.25
CA HIS A 71 -8.11 9.25 -12.34
C HIS A 71 -7.09 10.33 -12.02
N GLU A 72 -7.09 10.83 -10.77
CA GLU A 72 -6.08 11.77 -10.30
C GLU A 72 -4.67 11.16 -10.37
N ALA A 73 -4.55 9.88 -9.95
CA ALA A 73 -3.30 9.17 -10.04
C ALA A 73 -2.81 9.02 -11.49
N ALA A 74 -3.70 8.71 -12.43
CA ALA A 74 -3.37 8.57 -13.85
C ALA A 74 -2.97 9.91 -14.52
N ALA A 75 -3.34 11.04 -13.93
CA ALA A 75 -3.01 12.38 -14.43
C ALA A 75 -1.65 12.90 -13.91
N LEU A 76 -0.97 12.16 -13.03
CA LEU A 76 0.36 12.57 -12.55
C LEU A 76 1.39 12.56 -13.68
N PRO A 77 2.33 13.51 -13.70
CA PRO A 77 3.42 13.51 -14.68
C PRO A 77 4.38 12.34 -14.41
N ASN A 78 4.98 11.83 -15.48
CA ASN A 78 6.05 10.82 -15.42
C ASN A 78 5.67 9.55 -14.61
N LEU A 79 4.47 9.02 -14.86
CA LEU A 79 3.99 7.82 -14.17
C LEU A 79 4.94 6.65 -14.32
N PRO A 80 5.35 6.00 -13.23
CA PRO A 80 6.03 4.71 -13.29
C PRO A 80 5.19 3.65 -14.00
N ALA A 81 5.85 2.73 -14.72
CA ALA A 81 5.18 1.64 -15.43
C ALA A 81 4.20 0.85 -14.54
N GLY A 82 4.56 0.58 -13.28
CA GLY A 82 3.69 -0.12 -12.34
C GLY A 82 2.39 0.61 -12.03
N MET A 83 2.37 1.94 -12.04
CA MET A 83 1.12 2.70 -11.88
C MET A 83 0.27 2.65 -13.16
N THR A 84 0.90 2.75 -14.32
CA THR A 84 0.24 2.65 -15.61
C THR A 84 -0.39 1.26 -15.80
N GLU A 85 0.34 0.19 -15.48
CA GLU A 85 -0.16 -1.19 -15.55
C GLU A 85 -1.34 -1.41 -14.59
N ALA A 86 -1.24 -0.90 -13.36
CA ALA A 86 -2.31 -1.00 -12.38
C ALA A 86 -3.59 -0.27 -12.83
N ALA A 87 -3.46 0.86 -13.51
CA ALA A 87 -4.59 1.62 -14.06
C ALA A 87 -5.34 0.84 -15.16
N HIS A 88 -4.63 0.03 -15.93
CA HIS A 88 -5.18 -0.78 -17.02
C HIS A 88 -5.58 -2.20 -16.62
N SER A 89 -5.28 -2.63 -15.37
CA SER A 89 -5.62 -3.98 -14.94
C SER A 89 -7.15 -4.18 -14.82
N GLN A 90 -7.60 -5.38 -15.19
CA GLN A 90 -9.01 -5.76 -15.16
C GLN A 90 -9.29 -6.73 -14.00
N GLY A 91 -10.59 -6.85 -13.65
CA GLY A 91 -11.04 -7.93 -12.77
C GLY A 91 -10.62 -7.79 -11.31
N GLY A 92 -10.90 -6.66 -10.67
CA GLY A 92 -10.69 -6.47 -9.23
C GLY A 92 -9.25 -6.18 -8.81
N ARG A 93 -8.32 -6.18 -9.75
CA ARG A 93 -6.90 -5.86 -9.50
C ARG A 93 -6.61 -4.36 -9.51
N ARG A 94 -7.61 -3.53 -9.76
CA ARG A 94 -7.44 -2.08 -9.76
C ARG A 94 -7.34 -1.57 -8.33
N PRO A 95 -6.38 -0.69 -8.05
CA PRO A 95 -6.39 0.06 -6.80
C PRO A 95 -7.69 0.86 -6.65
N GLN A 96 -8.24 0.91 -5.46
CA GLN A 96 -9.36 1.79 -5.13
C GLN A 96 -8.91 3.24 -4.96
N ALA A 97 -7.68 3.42 -4.54
CA ALA A 97 -7.01 4.70 -4.37
C ALA A 97 -5.49 4.51 -4.48
N TRP A 98 -4.79 5.59 -4.65
CA TRP A 98 -3.34 5.68 -4.48
C TRP A 98 -3.01 6.59 -3.31
N ILE A 99 -2.04 6.19 -2.52
CA ILE A 99 -1.51 7.03 -1.46
C ILE A 99 -0.21 7.63 -1.99
N LEU A 100 -0.25 8.93 -2.26
CA LEU A 100 0.92 9.72 -2.68
C LEU A 100 1.56 10.32 -1.43
N ILE A 101 2.88 10.17 -1.29
CA ILE A 101 3.61 10.55 -0.09
C ILE A 101 4.74 11.50 -0.47
N GLY A 102 4.68 12.71 0.07
CA GLY A 102 5.81 13.63 0.11
C GLY A 102 6.70 13.28 1.30
N VAL A 103 7.90 12.78 1.03
CA VAL A 103 8.87 12.36 2.05
C VAL A 103 9.52 13.58 2.68
N GLU A 104 9.42 13.69 4.00
CA GLU A 104 10.06 14.73 4.82
C GLU A 104 11.36 14.23 5.43
N GLU A 105 11.35 12.96 5.86
CA GLU A 105 12.47 12.34 6.55
C GLU A 105 12.58 10.87 6.17
N ALA A 106 13.81 10.39 6.03
CA ALA A 106 14.10 8.97 5.88
C ALA A 106 15.38 8.62 6.63
N TYR A 107 15.34 7.54 7.42
CA TYR A 107 16.50 7.07 8.19
C TYR A 107 16.48 5.57 8.40
N ILE A 108 17.66 5.00 8.67
CA ILE A 108 17.84 3.59 8.97
C ILE A 108 17.99 3.44 10.49
N HIS A 109 17.29 2.49 11.07
CA HIS A 109 17.46 2.14 12.47
C HIS A 109 18.31 0.88 12.65
N CYS A 110 18.75 0.66 13.89
CA CYS A 110 19.57 -0.48 14.27
C CYS A 110 18.85 -1.81 14.01
N SER A 111 19.55 -2.73 13.34
CA SER A 111 19.06 -4.06 12.98
C SER A 111 19.24 -5.15 14.05
N LYS A 112 19.89 -4.83 15.18
CA LYS A 112 20.35 -5.83 16.18
C LYS A 112 19.27 -6.77 16.73
N HIS A 113 18.03 -6.29 16.80
CA HIS A 113 16.91 -7.06 17.35
C HIS A 113 15.87 -7.50 16.32
N VAL A 114 16.14 -7.26 15.03
CA VAL A 114 15.30 -7.76 13.94
C VAL A 114 15.66 -9.22 13.67
N PRO A 115 14.73 -10.17 13.80
CA PRO A 115 15.03 -11.58 13.57
C PRO A 115 15.29 -11.86 12.09
N LEU A 116 16.23 -12.77 11.82
CA LEU A 116 16.41 -13.31 10.48
C LEU A 116 15.42 -14.46 10.27
N LEU A 117 14.61 -14.38 9.23
CA LEU A 117 13.54 -15.33 8.93
C LEU A 117 13.80 -16.08 7.63
N THR A 118 13.17 -17.24 7.50
CA THR A 118 13.15 -17.99 6.25
C THR A 118 11.81 -17.77 5.53
N ARG A 119 11.87 -17.42 4.25
CA ARG A 119 10.68 -17.24 3.43
C ARG A 119 10.04 -18.59 3.13
N GLN A 120 8.73 -18.67 3.32
CA GLN A 120 7.91 -19.76 2.81
C GLN A 120 7.14 -19.30 1.58
N ASP A 121 6.98 -20.19 0.61
CA ASP A 121 6.20 -19.90 -0.58
C ASP A 121 4.72 -19.80 -0.24
N LYS A 122 4.12 -18.69 -0.66
CA LYS A 122 2.68 -18.46 -0.57
C LYS A 122 2.20 -17.77 -1.83
N HIS A 123 1.29 -18.43 -2.53
CA HIS A 123 0.63 -17.78 -3.66
C HIS A 123 -0.36 -16.74 -3.16
N ILE A 124 -0.17 -15.49 -3.59
CA ILE A 124 -1.05 -14.37 -3.22
C ILE A 124 -1.56 -13.72 -4.50
N THR A 125 -2.86 -13.67 -4.66
CA THR A 125 -3.51 -12.98 -5.77
C THR A 125 -3.79 -11.54 -5.38
N TRP A 126 -2.79 -10.67 -5.56
CA TRP A 126 -2.86 -9.26 -5.19
C TRP A 126 -4.02 -8.54 -5.89
N GLY A 127 -4.78 -7.76 -5.11
CA GLY A 127 -5.86 -6.92 -5.63
C GLY A 127 -7.08 -7.67 -6.14
N THR A 128 -7.20 -8.99 -5.93
CA THR A 128 -8.40 -9.74 -6.31
C THR A 128 -9.61 -9.35 -5.45
N ASP A 129 -10.80 -9.34 -6.05
CA ASP A 129 -12.08 -9.22 -5.34
C ASP A 129 -12.73 -10.56 -5.04
N ASP A 130 -12.19 -11.68 -5.55
CA ASP A 130 -12.70 -13.01 -5.27
C ASP A 130 -12.45 -13.39 -3.80
N GLU A 131 -13.53 -13.51 -3.03
CA GLU A 131 -13.45 -13.83 -1.60
C GLU A 131 -12.78 -15.17 -1.31
N ARG A 132 -12.92 -16.15 -2.20
CA ARG A 132 -12.28 -17.47 -2.04
C ARG A 132 -10.77 -17.35 -2.14
N LEU A 133 -10.27 -16.51 -3.04
CA LEU A 133 -8.84 -16.26 -3.22
C LEU A 133 -8.26 -15.37 -2.11
N LYS A 134 -9.09 -14.61 -1.42
CA LYS A 134 -8.71 -13.81 -0.24
C LYS A 134 -8.67 -14.62 1.07
N GLY A 135 -9.08 -15.87 1.06
CA GLY A 135 -9.20 -16.69 2.28
C GLY A 135 -10.53 -16.49 3.02
N GLY A 136 -11.56 -16.00 2.34
CA GLY A 136 -12.91 -15.78 2.87
C GLY A 136 -13.15 -14.40 3.47
N ASN A 137 -14.40 -14.14 3.83
CA ASN A 137 -14.84 -12.91 4.48
C ASN A 137 -14.93 -13.13 6.01
N PHE A 138 -13.78 -13.12 6.66
CA PHE A 138 -13.69 -13.38 8.12
C PHE A 138 -14.59 -12.46 8.96
N PHE A 139 -14.68 -11.18 8.60
CA PHE A 139 -15.49 -10.22 9.34
C PHE A 139 -16.96 -10.16 8.90
N LYS A 140 -17.37 -10.97 7.92
CA LYS A 140 -18.74 -10.99 7.37
C LYS A 140 -19.25 -9.59 6.98
N VAL A 141 -18.38 -8.76 6.47
CA VAL A 141 -18.74 -7.41 6.03
C VAL A 141 -19.54 -7.52 4.74
N THR A 142 -20.77 -7.00 4.76
CA THR A 142 -21.58 -6.90 3.55
C THR A 142 -20.97 -5.86 2.60
N PRO A 143 -20.72 -6.18 1.32
CA PRO A 143 -20.23 -5.20 0.37
C PRO A 143 -21.17 -3.99 0.31
N ALA A 144 -20.62 -2.78 0.35
CA ALA A 144 -21.41 -1.59 0.10
C ALA A 144 -21.99 -1.65 -1.34
N PRO A 145 -23.25 -1.21 -1.55
CA PRO A 145 -23.80 -1.15 -2.90
C PRO A 145 -22.92 -0.30 -3.81
N PRO A 146 -22.84 -0.61 -5.11
CA PRO A 146 -22.10 0.20 -6.05
C PRO A 146 -22.61 1.64 -6.00
N ARG A 147 -21.71 2.59 -5.92
CA ARG A 147 -22.07 4.01 -6.03
C ARG A 147 -22.56 4.25 -7.44
N SER A 148 -23.80 4.67 -7.56
CA SER A 148 -24.44 5.12 -8.80
C SER A 148 -23.79 6.38 -9.34
#